data_199f0792358a232a3790dc90524d567f
#
_entry.id   199f0792358a232a3790dc90524d567f
#
_cell.length_a   1.000
_cell.length_b   1.000
_cell.length_c   1.000
_cell.angle_alpha   90.00
_cell.angle_beta   90.00
_cell.angle_gamma   90.00
#
_symmetry.space_group_name_H-M   'P 1'
#
loop_
_entity.id
_entity.type
_entity.pdbx_description
1 polymer ?
#
loop_
_entity_poly.entity_id
_entity_poly.type
_entity_poly.pdbx_seq_one_letter_code
_entity_poly.pdbx_strand_id
1 'polypeptide(L)'
;MIVLGITETHCATAAVLRDGKIVGCASEERFSRLKNDAGYPRQAIDALLRELDIRPDQIDLVALAGARAASREWLNRVLHDEAYAREYYGVAWPTRRRAFERKVRKWGAKFGLIDASRGKFGISQRERLGAVTGHLGLGADRIACLDHHSCHAAAAYWGSGFAGRPALVLTNDNSGDGLCATASTGSGLTLDRHEATPSAPGSLGAFYSFATLALGMKFGEHEYKVMGMAPYAPDKYARRAEEALRAVFDLDEGRPARFRWRAPGERYPLLLRAMVGLRFDWVAGGAQRLLEDVLLRWTRLMRARYGGGRLALGGGVFMNVKANMLIGQEEWVEELFAFPACGDESNAVGAAYLGYLQECARRGVTAAPQAFGPAYLGPSVTDEEAEQVIRERGLEGRYKVAYHDRIEERIAELLVSDGVVARCAGRMEFGARALGNRSILANPSDHRVVGLINRMIKNRDFWMPFAPTVLAERAGDYLVNPKGLASPYMMLAMPTRPEAREALAAALHPQDATARPQILEREWNPEYHAVIREFERRTGVGAVLNTSFNLHGEPIVGSAADAIDTFERSGLPHVAVGHWLLSKK
;
A
#
# COMPACT_ATOMS: atom_id res chain seq x y z
N MET A 1 -17.73 -21.76 -1.82
CA MET A 1 -16.97 -21.39 -3.05
C MET A 1 -15.68 -20.72 -2.63
N ILE A 2 -14.54 -21.23 -3.11
CA ILE A 2 -13.21 -20.69 -2.78
C ILE A 2 -12.55 -20.17 -4.05
N VAL A 3 -12.18 -18.87 -4.03
CA VAL A 3 -11.46 -18.23 -5.13
C VAL A 3 -10.10 -17.72 -4.63
N LEU A 4 -9.04 -18.06 -5.36
CA LEU A 4 -7.69 -17.58 -5.10
C LEU A 4 -7.36 -16.44 -6.08
N GLY A 5 -7.29 -15.22 -5.59
CA GLY A 5 -6.84 -14.06 -6.35
C GLY A 5 -5.33 -13.86 -6.26
N ILE A 6 -4.68 -13.56 -7.36
CA ILE A 6 -3.22 -13.42 -7.44
C ILE A 6 -2.84 -12.18 -8.25
N THR A 7 -1.89 -11.41 -7.75
CA THR A 7 -1.14 -10.43 -8.55
C THR A 7 0.33 -10.81 -8.63
N GLU A 8 0.92 -10.69 -9.84
CA GLU A 8 2.28 -11.09 -10.16
C GLU A 8 3.19 -9.90 -10.46
N THR A 9 2.73 -8.68 -10.20
CA THR A 9 3.50 -7.44 -10.41
C THR A 9 4.48 -7.19 -9.25
N HIS A 10 4.99 -5.97 -9.09
CA HIS A 10 5.69 -5.59 -7.87
C HIS A 10 4.72 -5.72 -6.67
N CYS A 11 5.24 -6.10 -5.48
CA CYS A 11 4.40 -6.47 -4.33
C CYS A 11 3.47 -7.66 -4.63
N ALA A 12 4.03 -8.73 -5.22
CA ALA A 12 3.31 -9.95 -5.51
C ALA A 12 2.48 -10.42 -4.30
N THR A 13 1.20 -10.70 -4.51
CA THR A 13 0.23 -10.92 -3.42
C THR A 13 -0.75 -12.02 -3.79
N ALA A 14 -1.16 -12.80 -2.79
CA ALA A 14 -2.26 -13.75 -2.88
C ALA A 14 -3.40 -13.34 -1.94
N ALA A 15 -4.65 -13.55 -2.38
CA ALA A 15 -5.85 -13.34 -1.59
C ALA A 15 -6.81 -14.54 -1.73
N VAL A 16 -7.34 -15.01 -0.62
CA VAL A 16 -8.33 -16.09 -0.58
C VAL A 16 -9.69 -15.51 -0.25
N LEU A 17 -10.64 -15.72 -1.14
CA LEU A 17 -12.04 -15.41 -0.93
C LEU A 17 -12.82 -16.72 -0.71
N ARG A 18 -13.59 -16.78 0.36
CA ARG A 18 -14.51 -17.90 0.67
C ARG A 18 -15.91 -17.34 0.82
N ASP A 19 -16.84 -17.81 -0.01
CA ASP A 19 -18.27 -17.44 0.01
C ASP A 19 -18.53 -15.92 0.06
N GLY A 20 -17.81 -15.16 -0.79
CA GLY A 20 -17.93 -13.72 -0.90
C GLY A 20 -17.08 -12.90 0.08
N LYS A 21 -16.46 -13.52 1.08
CA LYS A 21 -15.62 -12.86 2.10
C LYS A 21 -14.13 -13.11 1.83
N ILE A 22 -13.32 -12.07 1.90
CA ILE A 22 -11.86 -12.22 1.93
C ILE A 22 -11.47 -12.79 3.31
N VAL A 23 -10.91 -14.00 3.32
CA VAL A 23 -10.53 -14.72 4.56
C VAL A 23 -9.03 -14.81 4.76
N GLY A 24 -8.24 -14.57 3.69
CA GLY A 24 -6.79 -14.54 3.74
C GLY A 24 -6.22 -13.59 2.70
N CYS A 25 -5.15 -12.88 3.05
CA CYS A 25 -4.41 -12.02 2.12
C CYS A 25 -2.99 -11.77 2.64
N ALA A 26 -1.98 -12.02 1.80
CA ALA A 26 -0.58 -11.80 2.15
C ALA A 26 0.28 -11.54 0.92
N SER A 27 1.29 -10.68 1.07
CA SER A 27 2.28 -10.39 0.04
C SER A 27 3.51 -11.28 0.19
N GLU A 28 4.11 -11.69 -0.92
CA GLU A 28 5.27 -12.60 -0.99
C GLU A 28 6.47 -12.07 -0.21
N GLU A 29 6.68 -10.76 -0.18
CA GLU A 29 7.76 -10.11 0.55
C GLU A 29 7.82 -10.49 2.05
N ARG A 30 6.66 -10.83 2.65
CA ARG A 30 6.58 -11.21 4.07
C ARG A 30 7.27 -12.54 4.36
N PHE A 31 7.40 -13.39 3.34
CA PHE A 31 7.98 -14.73 3.42
C PHE A 31 9.37 -14.79 2.78
N SER A 32 9.54 -14.19 1.60
CA SER A 32 10.83 -14.16 0.89
C SER A 32 11.85 -13.22 1.54
N ARG A 33 11.40 -12.31 2.40
CA ARG A 33 12.18 -11.23 3.02
C ARG A 33 12.82 -10.26 2.02
N LEU A 34 12.37 -10.29 0.76
CA LEU A 34 12.75 -9.34 -0.28
C LEU A 34 11.64 -8.29 -0.42
N LYS A 35 11.92 -7.04 -0.04
CA LYS A 35 10.94 -5.95 -0.09
C LYS A 35 10.44 -5.72 -1.52
N ASN A 36 9.12 -5.53 -1.68
CA ASN A 36 8.44 -5.40 -2.96
C ASN A 36 8.71 -6.58 -3.92
N ASP A 37 8.88 -7.80 -3.40
CA ASP A 37 9.13 -8.98 -4.23
C ASP A 37 8.04 -9.13 -5.29
N ALA A 38 8.47 -9.45 -6.51
CA ALA A 38 7.61 -9.50 -7.69
C ALA A 38 7.49 -10.93 -8.22
N GLY A 39 6.50 -11.15 -9.08
CA GLY A 39 6.26 -12.42 -9.75
C GLY A 39 5.23 -13.29 -9.05
N TYR A 40 5.24 -14.59 -9.31
CA TYR A 40 4.24 -15.51 -8.76
C TYR A 40 4.44 -15.71 -7.24
N PRO A 41 3.43 -15.38 -6.40
CA PRO A 41 3.56 -15.35 -4.92
C PRO A 41 3.43 -16.75 -4.30
N ARG A 42 4.37 -17.63 -4.56
CA ARG A 42 4.29 -19.05 -4.17
C ARG A 42 4.22 -19.25 -2.67
N GLN A 43 5.11 -18.59 -1.93
CA GLN A 43 5.19 -18.75 -0.48
C GLN A 43 3.95 -18.17 0.22
N ALA A 44 3.45 -17.01 -0.28
CA ALA A 44 2.22 -16.42 0.24
C ALA A 44 1.02 -17.35 0.03
N ILE A 45 0.89 -17.97 -1.15
CA ILE A 45 -0.16 -18.97 -1.43
C ILE A 45 -0.06 -20.12 -0.46
N ASP A 46 1.11 -20.74 -0.34
CA ASP A 46 1.33 -21.91 0.54
C ASP A 46 1.01 -21.60 2.01
N ALA A 47 1.43 -20.40 2.46
CA ALA A 47 1.17 -19.96 3.83
C ALA A 47 -0.32 -19.72 4.11
N LEU A 48 -1.03 -19.07 3.17
CA LEU A 48 -2.46 -18.83 3.31
C LEU A 48 -3.29 -20.11 3.24
N LEU A 49 -2.96 -21.03 2.35
CA LEU A 49 -3.66 -22.30 2.25
C LEU A 49 -3.48 -23.13 3.53
N ARG A 50 -2.30 -23.16 4.12
CA ARG A 50 -2.06 -23.80 5.42
C ARG A 50 -2.82 -23.13 6.57
N GLU A 51 -2.75 -21.79 6.67
CA GLU A 51 -3.45 -21.03 7.73
C GLU A 51 -4.97 -21.24 7.70
N LEU A 52 -5.54 -21.44 6.51
CA LEU A 52 -6.98 -21.55 6.30
C LEU A 52 -7.46 -23.00 6.18
N ASP A 53 -6.57 -23.98 6.32
CA ASP A 53 -6.81 -25.42 6.13
C ASP A 53 -7.53 -25.70 4.78
N ILE A 54 -6.94 -25.15 3.70
CA ILE A 54 -7.46 -25.32 2.34
C ILE A 54 -6.49 -26.17 1.52
N ARG A 55 -6.97 -27.28 0.94
CA ARG A 55 -6.21 -28.03 -0.06
C ARG A 55 -6.41 -27.43 -1.45
N PRO A 56 -5.40 -27.50 -2.34
CA PRO A 56 -5.49 -26.95 -3.71
C PRO A 56 -6.70 -27.45 -4.50
N ASP A 57 -7.10 -28.71 -4.34
CA ASP A 57 -8.26 -29.30 -5.04
C ASP A 57 -9.60 -28.65 -4.68
N GLN A 58 -9.68 -27.99 -3.51
CA GLN A 58 -10.86 -27.27 -3.03
C GLN A 58 -11.02 -25.86 -3.63
N ILE A 59 -10.01 -25.37 -4.35
CA ILE A 59 -10.07 -24.05 -5.00
C ILE A 59 -10.95 -24.17 -6.25
N ASP A 60 -12.05 -23.45 -6.29
CA ASP A 60 -12.98 -23.44 -7.42
C ASP A 60 -12.40 -22.68 -8.63
N LEU A 61 -11.73 -21.53 -8.38
CA LEU A 61 -11.15 -20.68 -9.41
C LEU A 61 -9.88 -19.97 -8.91
N VAL A 62 -8.88 -19.87 -9.78
CA VAL A 62 -7.72 -18.99 -9.60
C VAL A 62 -7.89 -17.78 -10.52
N ALA A 63 -7.89 -16.59 -9.97
CA ALA A 63 -8.07 -15.34 -10.68
C ALA A 63 -6.74 -14.53 -10.69
N LEU A 64 -6.12 -14.42 -11.87
CA LEU A 64 -4.88 -13.68 -12.08
C LEU A 64 -5.21 -12.23 -12.46
N ALA A 65 -4.67 -11.27 -11.72
CA ALA A 65 -4.83 -9.86 -12.02
C ALA A 65 -3.88 -9.42 -13.15
N GLY A 66 -4.38 -8.61 -14.06
CA GLY A 66 -3.68 -8.13 -15.25
C GLY A 66 -3.74 -9.12 -16.41
N ALA A 67 -4.06 -8.63 -17.60
CA ALA A 67 -3.98 -9.40 -18.84
C ALA A 67 -2.54 -9.69 -19.23
N ARG A 68 -1.59 -8.90 -18.73
CA ARG A 68 -0.15 -9.01 -19.00
C ARG A 68 0.64 -9.05 -17.70
N ALA A 69 1.72 -9.82 -17.68
CA ALA A 69 2.67 -9.82 -16.56
C ALA A 69 4.10 -9.65 -17.09
N ALA A 70 4.96 -9.05 -16.29
CA ALA A 70 6.40 -8.96 -16.55
C ALA A 70 7.16 -10.07 -15.82
N SER A 71 8.36 -10.42 -16.30
CA SER A 71 9.17 -11.44 -15.65
C SER A 71 9.62 -10.97 -14.25
N ARG A 72 9.62 -11.89 -13.28
CA ARG A 72 10.10 -11.65 -11.92
C ARG A 72 11.54 -11.11 -11.92
N GLU A 73 12.41 -11.69 -12.71
CA GLU A 73 13.81 -11.28 -12.80
C GLU A 73 13.94 -9.81 -13.24
N TRP A 74 13.20 -9.42 -14.26
CA TRP A 74 13.25 -8.05 -14.76
C TRP A 74 12.64 -7.06 -13.75
N LEU A 75 11.49 -7.39 -13.15
CA LEU A 75 10.83 -6.54 -12.13
C LEU A 75 11.76 -6.32 -10.94
N ASN A 76 12.29 -7.40 -10.36
CA ASN A 76 13.19 -7.31 -9.22
C ASN A 76 14.48 -6.55 -9.57
N ARG A 77 14.99 -6.70 -10.80
CA ARG A 77 16.14 -5.90 -11.26
C ARG A 77 15.83 -4.41 -11.36
N VAL A 78 14.66 -4.04 -11.86
CA VAL A 78 14.23 -2.63 -11.90
C VAL A 78 14.04 -2.05 -10.50
N LEU A 79 13.53 -2.86 -9.57
CA LEU A 79 13.23 -2.42 -8.20
C LEU A 79 14.47 -2.38 -7.29
N HIS A 80 15.46 -3.26 -7.51
CA HIS A 80 16.57 -3.44 -6.56
C HIS A 80 17.96 -3.06 -7.12
N ASP A 81 18.13 -2.92 -8.45
CA ASP A 81 19.34 -2.44 -9.08
C ASP A 81 19.16 -0.97 -9.50
N GLU A 82 19.64 -0.04 -8.66
CA GLU A 82 19.49 1.40 -8.88
C GLU A 82 20.15 1.85 -10.20
N ALA A 83 21.30 1.30 -10.55
CA ALA A 83 21.99 1.65 -11.79
C ALA A 83 21.17 1.22 -13.00
N TYR A 84 20.60 0.02 -12.97
CA TYR A 84 19.72 -0.48 -14.02
C TYR A 84 18.42 0.31 -14.10
N ALA A 85 17.79 0.65 -12.95
CA ALA A 85 16.59 1.47 -12.90
C ALA A 85 16.84 2.85 -13.53
N ARG A 86 17.92 3.51 -13.16
CA ARG A 86 18.33 4.80 -13.76
C ARG A 86 18.54 4.69 -15.26
N GLU A 87 19.20 3.64 -15.71
CA GLU A 87 19.36 3.36 -17.13
C GLU A 87 18.02 3.11 -17.81
N TYR A 88 17.17 2.27 -17.22
CA TYR A 88 15.86 1.89 -17.77
C TYR A 88 14.93 3.08 -17.93
N TYR A 89 14.81 3.94 -16.92
CA TYR A 89 13.95 5.13 -16.96
C TYR A 89 14.54 6.31 -17.74
N GLY A 90 15.75 6.17 -18.30
CA GLY A 90 16.34 7.18 -19.16
C GLY A 90 17.03 8.32 -18.41
N VAL A 91 17.40 8.10 -17.14
CA VAL A 91 18.21 9.02 -16.33
C VAL A 91 19.63 9.12 -16.92
N ALA A 92 20.13 8.06 -17.51
CA ALA A 92 21.31 8.09 -18.38
C ALA A 92 20.90 8.57 -19.77
N TRP A 93 21.65 9.52 -20.34
CA TRP A 93 21.42 10.08 -21.68
C TRP A 93 21.04 9.01 -22.70
N PRO A 94 20.01 9.26 -23.57
CA PRO A 94 19.60 8.27 -24.56
C PRO A 94 20.76 8.00 -25.52
N THR A 95 21.29 6.82 -25.43
CA THR A 95 22.30 6.39 -26.38
C THR A 95 21.64 6.14 -27.74
N ARG A 96 22.34 6.45 -28.85
CA ARG A 96 21.93 6.10 -30.24
C ARG A 96 21.48 4.64 -30.33
N ARG A 97 22.04 3.77 -29.50
CA ARG A 97 21.69 2.36 -29.32
C ARG A 97 20.21 2.14 -28.97
N ARG A 98 19.62 2.91 -28.02
CA ARG A 98 18.21 2.77 -27.62
C ARG A 98 17.22 3.21 -28.69
N ALA A 99 17.58 4.26 -29.46
CA ALA A 99 16.76 4.68 -30.59
C ALA A 99 16.76 3.61 -31.68
N PHE A 100 17.92 2.95 -31.91
CA PHE A 100 18.06 1.84 -32.82
C PHE A 100 17.30 0.59 -32.36
N GLU A 101 17.44 0.18 -31.09
CA GLU A 101 16.72 -0.96 -30.50
C GLU A 101 15.19 -0.77 -30.58
N ARG A 102 14.67 0.46 -30.34
CA ARG A 102 13.25 0.78 -30.56
C ARG A 102 12.80 0.62 -32.02
N LYS A 103 13.64 1.03 -32.98
CA LYS A 103 13.35 0.84 -34.42
C LYS A 103 13.33 -0.63 -34.78
N VAL A 104 14.32 -1.39 -34.35
CA VAL A 104 14.43 -2.84 -34.62
C VAL A 104 13.23 -3.59 -34.04
N ARG A 105 12.77 -3.25 -32.83
CA ARG A 105 11.55 -3.86 -32.23
C ARG A 105 10.27 -3.52 -32.98
N LYS A 106 10.07 -2.26 -33.38
CA LYS A 106 8.92 -1.88 -34.20
C LYS A 106 8.91 -2.64 -35.53
N TRP A 107 10.06 -2.84 -36.13
CA TRP A 107 10.23 -3.62 -37.35
C TRP A 107 9.98 -5.11 -37.13
N GLY A 108 10.57 -5.70 -36.08
CA GLY A 108 10.39 -7.11 -35.75
C GLY A 108 8.90 -7.44 -35.41
N ALA A 109 8.21 -6.56 -34.72
CA ALA A 109 6.77 -6.70 -34.44
C ALA A 109 5.93 -6.58 -35.72
N LYS A 110 6.30 -5.66 -36.65
CA LYS A 110 5.59 -5.46 -37.93
C LYS A 110 5.72 -6.67 -38.86
N PHE A 111 6.80 -7.43 -38.77
CA PHE A 111 7.05 -8.61 -39.58
C PHE A 111 6.80 -9.95 -38.87
N GLY A 112 6.15 -9.91 -37.68
CA GLY A 112 5.81 -11.13 -36.93
C GLY A 112 7.02 -11.89 -36.36
N LEU A 113 8.22 -11.28 -36.40
CA LEU A 113 9.47 -11.87 -35.87
C LEU A 113 9.58 -11.71 -34.34
N ILE A 114 8.75 -10.86 -33.75
CA ILE A 114 8.68 -10.63 -32.31
C ILE A 114 7.20 -10.63 -31.91
N ASP A 115 6.83 -11.44 -30.94
CA ASP A 115 5.50 -11.43 -30.36
C ASP A 115 5.23 -10.05 -29.74
N ALA A 116 4.40 -9.25 -30.41
CA ALA A 116 4.04 -7.90 -29.97
C ALA A 116 3.21 -7.91 -28.68
N SER A 117 2.57 -9.05 -28.32
CA SER A 117 1.84 -9.24 -27.07
C SER A 117 2.82 -9.44 -25.89
N ARG A 118 4.02 -9.97 -26.15
CA ARG A 118 5.12 -9.96 -25.20
C ARG A 118 5.77 -8.58 -25.20
N GLY A 119 5.56 -7.78 -24.17
CA GLY A 119 6.47 -6.66 -23.92
C GLY A 119 7.92 -7.16 -23.86
N LYS A 120 8.93 -6.27 -23.98
CA LYS A 120 10.38 -6.64 -23.97
C LYS A 120 10.76 -7.55 -22.78
N PHE A 121 9.96 -7.56 -21.72
CA PHE A 121 10.20 -8.25 -20.46
C PHE A 121 8.96 -9.02 -19.98
N GLY A 122 7.95 -9.18 -20.87
CA GLY A 122 6.71 -9.92 -20.53
C GLY A 122 6.93 -11.42 -20.52
N ILE A 123 6.23 -12.10 -19.64
CA ILE A 123 6.04 -13.56 -19.68
C ILE A 123 4.81 -13.89 -20.51
N SER A 124 4.81 -15.04 -21.16
CA SER A 124 3.65 -15.49 -21.94
C SER A 124 2.53 -15.94 -21.04
N GLN A 125 1.31 -15.90 -21.55
CA GLN A 125 0.16 -16.45 -20.82
C GLN A 125 0.36 -17.93 -20.49
N ARG A 126 0.99 -18.69 -21.39
CA ARG A 126 1.33 -20.10 -21.13
C ARG A 126 2.26 -20.29 -19.93
N GLU A 127 3.25 -19.43 -19.76
CA GLU A 127 4.16 -19.46 -18.60
C GLU A 127 3.41 -19.13 -17.31
N ARG A 128 2.52 -18.11 -17.33
CA ARG A 128 1.67 -17.76 -16.17
C ARG A 128 0.77 -18.92 -15.76
N LEU A 129 0.02 -19.47 -16.72
CA LEU A 129 -0.83 -20.62 -16.46
C LEU A 129 -0.01 -21.84 -15.99
N GLY A 130 1.16 -22.07 -16.61
CA GLY A 130 2.07 -23.14 -16.20
C GLY A 130 2.58 -23.02 -14.77
N ALA A 131 2.82 -21.80 -14.29
CA ALA A 131 3.21 -21.57 -12.89
C ALA A 131 2.10 -21.99 -11.91
N VAL A 132 0.85 -21.62 -12.20
CA VAL A 132 -0.32 -21.98 -11.39
C VAL A 132 -0.60 -23.48 -11.45
N THR A 133 -0.70 -24.06 -12.65
CA THR A 133 -1.01 -25.48 -12.84
C THR A 133 0.07 -26.38 -12.25
N GLY A 134 1.36 -26.01 -12.43
CA GLY A 134 2.49 -26.75 -11.87
C GLY A 134 2.62 -26.65 -10.35
N HIS A 135 2.09 -25.57 -9.75
CA HIS A 135 2.13 -25.38 -8.30
C HIS A 135 0.93 -26.04 -7.60
N LEU A 136 -0.28 -25.75 -8.11
CA LEU A 136 -1.52 -26.14 -7.43
C LEU A 136 -2.13 -27.45 -7.99
N GLY A 137 -1.63 -27.98 -9.09
CA GLY A 137 -2.17 -29.19 -9.73
C GLY A 137 -3.55 -28.97 -10.37
N LEU A 138 -3.97 -27.73 -10.58
CA LEU A 138 -5.29 -27.39 -11.14
C LEU A 138 -5.26 -27.32 -12.66
N GLY A 139 -6.37 -27.66 -13.30
CA GLY A 139 -6.54 -27.50 -14.74
C GLY A 139 -6.60 -26.04 -15.17
N ALA A 140 -6.19 -25.74 -16.40
CA ALA A 140 -6.21 -24.39 -16.95
C ALA A 140 -7.64 -23.80 -17.09
N ASP A 141 -8.66 -24.63 -17.11
CA ASP A 141 -10.08 -24.28 -17.09
C ASP A 141 -10.54 -23.63 -15.77
N ARG A 142 -9.76 -23.82 -14.70
CA ARG A 142 -9.96 -23.16 -13.40
C ARG A 142 -9.10 -21.89 -13.23
N ILE A 143 -8.57 -21.31 -14.30
CA ILE A 143 -7.74 -20.11 -14.23
C ILE A 143 -8.32 -19.01 -15.11
N ALA A 144 -8.62 -17.84 -14.54
CA ALA A 144 -9.07 -16.65 -15.25
C ALA A 144 -8.01 -15.55 -15.19
N CYS A 145 -7.78 -14.84 -16.30
CA CYS A 145 -6.97 -13.62 -16.34
C CYS A 145 -7.89 -12.41 -16.45
N LEU A 146 -7.73 -11.43 -15.59
CA LEU A 146 -8.64 -10.30 -15.41
C LEU A 146 -7.91 -8.98 -15.68
N ASP A 147 -8.62 -7.98 -16.19
CA ASP A 147 -8.06 -6.66 -16.47
C ASP A 147 -7.56 -5.98 -15.18
N HIS A 148 -6.38 -5.39 -15.24
CA HIS A 148 -5.69 -4.76 -14.11
C HIS A 148 -6.54 -3.69 -13.40
N HIS A 149 -7.08 -2.71 -14.16
CA HIS A 149 -7.89 -1.65 -13.57
C HIS A 149 -9.28 -2.11 -13.13
N SER A 150 -9.82 -3.20 -13.73
CA SER A 150 -11.01 -3.85 -13.21
C SER A 150 -10.75 -4.46 -11.83
N CYS A 151 -9.57 -5.03 -11.60
CA CYS A 151 -9.19 -5.56 -10.29
C CYS A 151 -9.06 -4.44 -9.25
N HIS A 152 -8.39 -3.33 -9.56
CA HIS A 152 -8.35 -2.15 -8.66
C HIS A 152 -9.75 -1.63 -8.33
N ALA A 153 -10.62 -1.48 -9.34
CA ALA A 153 -11.98 -0.99 -9.15
C ALA A 153 -12.83 -1.96 -8.32
N ALA A 154 -12.66 -3.27 -8.54
CA ALA A 154 -13.34 -4.33 -7.80
C ALA A 154 -12.94 -4.33 -6.32
N ALA A 155 -11.63 -4.27 -6.03
CA ALA A 155 -11.12 -4.16 -4.67
C ALA A 155 -11.69 -2.93 -3.96
N ALA A 156 -11.66 -1.77 -4.63
CA ALA A 156 -12.19 -0.53 -4.09
C ALA A 156 -13.71 -0.61 -3.83
N TYR A 157 -14.50 -1.06 -4.80
CA TYR A 157 -15.95 -1.04 -4.71
C TYR A 157 -16.52 -2.08 -3.74
N TRP A 158 -16.21 -3.36 -3.94
CA TRP A 158 -16.75 -4.39 -3.06
C TRP A 158 -16.05 -4.40 -1.69
N GLY A 159 -14.79 -3.99 -1.64
CA GLY A 159 -14.07 -3.83 -0.37
C GLY A 159 -14.60 -2.69 0.51
N SER A 160 -15.21 -1.65 -0.08
CA SER A 160 -15.71 -0.47 0.65
C SER A 160 -16.93 -0.73 1.53
N GLY A 161 -17.68 -1.79 1.29
CA GLY A 161 -19.01 -1.97 1.89
C GLY A 161 -20.10 -1.10 1.25
N PHE A 162 -19.83 -0.45 0.11
CA PHE A 162 -20.82 0.32 -0.65
C PHE A 162 -21.72 -0.56 -1.52
N ALA A 163 -21.47 -1.88 -1.59
CA ALA A 163 -22.31 -2.81 -2.33
C ALA A 163 -23.78 -2.63 -1.95
N GLY A 164 -24.65 -2.48 -2.99
CA GLY A 164 -26.06 -2.14 -2.80
C GLY A 164 -26.37 -0.62 -2.79
N ARG A 165 -25.36 0.26 -2.69
CA ARG A 165 -25.52 1.71 -2.77
C ARG A 165 -24.70 2.28 -3.95
N PRO A 166 -25.26 3.21 -4.76
CA PRO A 166 -24.51 3.81 -5.86
C PRO A 166 -23.24 4.49 -5.38
N ALA A 167 -22.12 4.23 -6.07
CA ALA A 167 -20.82 4.81 -5.76
C ALA A 167 -20.05 5.15 -7.05
N LEU A 168 -19.29 6.24 -7.03
CA LEU A 168 -18.28 6.55 -8.03
C LEU A 168 -16.98 5.81 -7.66
N VAL A 169 -16.48 5.00 -8.58
CA VAL A 169 -15.30 4.17 -8.38
C VAL A 169 -14.18 4.69 -9.27
N LEU A 170 -13.13 5.18 -8.67
CA LEU A 170 -12.01 5.79 -9.37
C LEU A 170 -10.73 4.96 -9.16
N THR A 171 -10.06 4.64 -10.26
CA THR A 171 -8.73 4.04 -10.18
C THR A 171 -7.69 4.99 -10.78
N ASN A 172 -6.54 5.16 -10.11
CA ASN A 172 -5.43 5.94 -10.66
C ASN A 172 -4.09 5.30 -10.24
N ASP A 173 -3.30 4.94 -11.23
CA ASP A 173 -2.08 4.19 -11.04
C ASP A 173 -0.97 4.69 -11.98
N ASN A 174 0.22 4.09 -11.88
CA ASN A 174 1.30 4.35 -12.83
C ASN A 174 0.94 3.80 -14.22
N SER A 175 0.72 2.50 -14.34
CA SER A 175 0.28 1.84 -15.57
C SER A 175 -0.05 0.36 -15.35
N GLY A 176 -1.22 -0.09 -15.77
CA GLY A 176 -1.59 -1.50 -15.85
C GLY A 176 -2.41 -1.77 -17.11
N ASP A 177 -2.10 -2.82 -17.87
CA ASP A 177 -2.74 -3.21 -19.15
C ASP A 177 -2.90 -2.05 -20.17
N GLY A 178 -1.99 -1.06 -20.12
CA GLY A 178 -1.99 0.10 -21.02
C GLY A 178 -2.82 1.28 -20.56
N LEU A 179 -3.48 1.19 -19.41
CA LEU A 179 -4.24 2.26 -18.78
C LEU A 179 -3.48 2.81 -17.56
N CYS A 180 -3.83 4.01 -17.11
CA CYS A 180 -3.36 4.60 -15.87
C CYS A 180 -4.49 5.07 -14.95
N ALA A 181 -5.71 5.23 -15.47
CA ALA A 181 -6.85 5.59 -14.65
C ALA A 181 -8.16 5.11 -15.28
N THR A 182 -9.15 4.84 -14.44
CA THR A 182 -10.52 4.55 -14.89
C THR A 182 -11.53 5.24 -13.98
N ALA A 183 -12.71 5.56 -14.57
CA ALA A 183 -13.88 5.98 -13.82
C ALA A 183 -15.01 5.01 -14.10
N SER A 184 -15.61 4.48 -13.04
CA SER A 184 -16.71 3.54 -13.08
C SER A 184 -17.80 3.97 -12.10
N THR A 185 -19.03 3.50 -12.33
CA THR A 185 -20.08 3.54 -11.31
C THR A 185 -20.36 2.12 -10.82
N GLY A 186 -20.46 1.98 -9.52
CA GLY A 186 -20.83 0.72 -8.85
C GLY A 186 -22.27 0.78 -8.35
N SER A 187 -23.06 -0.27 -8.57
CA SER A 187 -24.39 -0.43 -8.01
C SER A 187 -24.72 -1.93 -7.86
N GLY A 188 -24.97 -2.38 -6.64
CA GLY A 188 -25.20 -3.81 -6.36
C GLY A 188 -24.01 -4.68 -6.80
N LEU A 189 -24.28 -5.59 -7.72
CA LEU A 189 -23.28 -6.51 -8.29
C LEU A 189 -22.66 -5.99 -9.60
N THR A 190 -23.04 -4.79 -10.05
CA THR A 190 -22.53 -4.19 -11.29
C THR A 190 -21.43 -3.16 -11.00
N LEU A 191 -20.47 -3.13 -11.89
CA LEU A 191 -19.37 -2.16 -11.89
C LEU A 191 -19.14 -1.74 -13.34
N ASP A 192 -19.75 -0.62 -13.72
CA ASP A 192 -19.77 -0.15 -15.10
C ASP A 192 -18.67 0.88 -15.35
N ARG A 193 -17.68 0.51 -16.18
CA ARG A 193 -16.58 1.41 -16.57
C ARG A 193 -17.04 2.36 -17.65
N HIS A 194 -17.01 3.66 -17.37
CA HIS A 194 -17.40 4.73 -18.28
C HIS A 194 -16.22 5.39 -18.98
N GLU A 195 -15.07 5.45 -18.29
CA GLU A 195 -13.89 6.12 -18.83
C GLU A 195 -12.62 5.30 -18.52
N ALA A 196 -11.74 5.23 -19.52
CA ALA A 196 -10.45 4.56 -19.44
C ALA A 196 -9.37 5.50 -20.00
N THR A 197 -8.45 5.93 -19.14
CA THR A 197 -7.37 6.84 -19.49
C THR A 197 -6.13 6.03 -19.86
N PRO A 198 -5.62 6.13 -21.12
CA PRO A 198 -4.40 5.46 -21.52
C PRO A 198 -3.19 5.97 -20.74
N SER A 199 -2.25 5.08 -20.41
CA SER A 199 -0.99 5.43 -19.75
C SER A 199 -0.01 6.20 -20.65
N ALA A 200 -0.23 6.21 -21.97
CA ALA A 200 0.46 7.05 -22.92
C ALA A 200 -0.51 8.14 -23.44
N PRO A 201 -0.14 9.41 -23.46
CA PRO A 201 1.20 9.97 -23.37
C PRO A 201 1.74 10.19 -21.96
N GLY A 202 0.96 10.00 -20.91
CA GLY A 202 1.43 10.17 -19.53
C GLY A 202 0.47 9.59 -18.51
N SER A 203 0.96 9.41 -17.27
CA SER A 203 0.16 9.09 -16.10
C SER A 203 0.60 9.94 -14.91
N LEU A 204 -0.31 10.19 -13.98
CA LEU A 204 -0.02 10.98 -12.78
C LEU A 204 0.94 10.23 -11.85
N GLY A 205 0.77 8.92 -11.72
CA GLY A 205 1.70 8.06 -10.98
C GLY A 205 3.12 8.15 -11.54
N ALA A 206 3.29 8.01 -12.88
CA ALA A 206 4.60 8.13 -13.52
C ALA A 206 5.23 9.52 -13.34
N PHE A 207 4.43 10.59 -13.40
CA PHE A 207 4.93 11.95 -13.13
C PHE A 207 5.54 12.04 -11.73
N TYR A 208 4.80 11.57 -10.72
CA TYR A 208 5.25 11.65 -9.33
C TYR A 208 6.46 10.76 -9.06
N SER A 209 6.49 9.55 -9.64
CA SER A 209 7.65 8.66 -9.54
C SER A 209 8.89 9.23 -10.26
N PHE A 210 8.72 9.93 -11.38
CA PHE A 210 9.84 10.65 -12.02
C PHE A 210 10.33 11.83 -11.19
N ALA A 211 9.45 12.56 -10.51
CA ALA A 211 9.85 13.60 -9.57
C ALA A 211 10.63 13.00 -8.38
N THR A 212 10.19 11.86 -7.86
CA THR A 212 10.88 11.09 -6.82
C THR A 212 12.29 10.69 -7.27
N LEU A 213 12.42 10.15 -8.47
CA LEU A 213 13.72 9.77 -9.04
C LEU A 213 14.63 10.98 -9.26
N ALA A 214 14.08 12.11 -9.69
CA ALA A 214 14.81 13.36 -9.91
C ALA A 214 15.36 13.96 -8.61
N LEU A 215 14.71 13.67 -7.49
CA LEU A 215 15.19 14.01 -6.14
C LEU A 215 16.24 13.02 -5.59
N GLY A 216 16.71 12.06 -6.40
CA GLY A 216 17.71 11.08 -6.00
C GLY A 216 17.16 9.90 -5.18
N MET A 217 15.84 9.70 -5.21
CA MET A 217 15.17 8.63 -4.46
C MET A 217 14.77 7.47 -5.39
N LYS A 218 14.41 6.32 -4.82
CA LYS A 218 14.00 5.14 -5.60
C LYS A 218 12.62 5.33 -6.23
N PHE A 219 12.54 5.12 -7.53
CA PHE A 219 11.31 5.05 -8.30
C PHE A 219 10.45 3.85 -7.87
N GLY A 220 9.15 4.08 -7.66
CA GLY A 220 8.21 3.02 -7.29
C GLY A 220 8.30 2.55 -5.82
N GLU A 221 9.15 3.18 -5.01
CA GLU A 221 9.30 2.84 -3.59
C GLU A 221 9.31 4.06 -2.67
N HIS A 222 9.89 5.18 -3.09
CA HIS A 222 10.15 6.32 -2.20
C HIS A 222 9.21 7.53 -2.42
N GLU A 223 8.11 7.38 -3.14
CA GLU A 223 7.11 8.42 -3.37
C GLU A 223 6.56 8.99 -2.06
N TYR A 224 6.41 8.15 -1.05
CA TYR A 224 5.99 8.57 0.29
C TYR A 224 6.99 9.51 0.98
N LYS A 225 8.29 9.45 0.62
CA LYS A 225 9.31 10.37 1.13
C LYS A 225 9.13 11.77 0.54
N VAL A 226 8.79 11.86 -0.74
CA VAL A 226 8.48 13.15 -1.40
C VAL A 226 7.24 13.78 -0.77
N MET A 227 6.16 12.99 -0.54
CA MET A 227 4.96 13.45 0.17
C MET A 227 5.29 13.96 1.59
N GLY A 228 6.15 13.24 2.34
CA GLY A 228 6.57 13.66 3.68
C GLY A 228 7.48 14.90 3.68
N MET A 229 8.25 15.13 2.61
CA MET A 229 9.11 16.31 2.48
C MET A 229 8.33 17.55 2.05
N ALA A 230 7.24 17.39 1.32
CA ALA A 230 6.52 18.49 0.69
C ALA A 230 6.12 19.64 1.64
N PRO A 231 5.64 19.40 2.89
CA PRO A 231 5.27 20.48 3.80
C PRO A 231 6.45 21.33 4.33
N TYR A 232 7.70 20.90 4.10
CA TYR A 232 8.88 21.71 4.46
C TYR A 232 9.16 22.85 3.47
N ALA A 233 8.55 22.82 2.29
CA ALA A 233 8.68 23.89 1.31
C ALA A 233 7.82 25.10 1.73
N PRO A 234 8.39 26.31 1.87
CA PRO A 234 7.58 27.50 2.06
C PRO A 234 6.63 27.70 0.86
N ASP A 235 5.37 28.06 1.12
CA ASP A 235 4.29 28.10 0.13
C ASP A 235 4.66 28.86 -1.16
N LYS A 236 5.30 30.03 -1.02
CA LYS A 236 5.79 30.82 -2.17
C LYS A 236 6.68 30.03 -3.11
N TYR A 237 7.58 29.21 -2.58
CA TYR A 237 8.54 28.45 -3.38
C TYR A 237 7.95 27.14 -3.89
N ALA A 238 7.05 26.52 -3.12
CA ALA A 238 6.27 25.37 -3.58
C ALA A 238 5.40 25.74 -4.79
N ARG A 239 4.73 26.92 -4.78
CA ARG A 239 3.98 27.44 -5.94
C ARG A 239 4.86 27.67 -7.15
N ARG A 240 6.03 28.29 -6.97
CA ARG A 240 6.99 28.50 -8.07
C ARG A 240 7.42 27.17 -8.70
N ALA A 241 7.68 26.15 -7.88
CA ALA A 241 8.03 24.83 -8.37
C ALA A 241 6.85 24.14 -9.07
N GLU A 242 5.63 24.26 -8.51
CA GLU A 242 4.41 23.78 -9.14
C GLU A 242 4.22 24.37 -10.54
N GLU A 243 4.35 25.70 -10.70
CA GLU A 243 4.24 26.37 -12.00
C GLU A 243 5.25 25.86 -13.03
N ALA A 244 6.50 25.66 -12.62
CA ALA A 244 7.54 25.11 -13.48
C ALA A 244 7.22 23.66 -13.91
N LEU A 245 6.72 22.84 -13.00
CA LEU A 245 6.33 21.44 -13.27
C LEU A 245 5.05 21.38 -14.11
N ARG A 246 4.08 22.26 -13.88
CA ARG A 246 2.84 22.37 -14.67
C ARG A 246 3.12 22.77 -16.12
N ALA A 247 4.17 23.52 -16.37
CA ALA A 247 4.59 23.84 -17.74
C ALA A 247 4.98 22.61 -18.55
N VAL A 248 5.31 21.49 -17.92
CA VAL A 248 5.72 20.24 -18.59
C VAL A 248 4.73 19.08 -18.44
N PHE A 249 3.86 19.13 -17.43
CA PHE A 249 2.86 18.07 -17.17
C PHE A 249 1.55 18.65 -16.65
N ASP A 250 0.39 18.21 -17.18
CA ASP A 250 -0.93 18.63 -16.71
C ASP A 250 -2.04 17.67 -17.14
N LEU A 251 -3.27 17.92 -16.65
CA LEU A 251 -4.52 17.26 -17.06
C LEU A 251 -5.06 17.90 -18.35
N ASP A 252 -5.42 17.06 -19.30
CA ASP A 252 -6.29 17.40 -20.44
C ASP A 252 -7.69 16.86 -20.13
N GLU A 253 -8.66 17.75 -19.98
CA GLU A 253 -10.03 17.47 -19.55
C GLU A 253 -10.94 16.98 -20.70
N GLY A 254 -10.37 16.56 -21.83
CA GLY A 254 -11.10 15.93 -22.93
C GLY A 254 -11.81 14.62 -22.54
N ARG A 255 -12.39 13.92 -23.53
CA ARG A 255 -13.00 12.59 -23.35
C ARG A 255 -12.29 11.56 -24.21
N PRO A 256 -11.58 10.57 -23.62
CA PRO A 256 -11.30 10.44 -22.18
C PRO A 256 -10.36 11.54 -21.67
N ALA A 257 -10.46 11.88 -20.37
CA ALA A 257 -9.48 12.75 -19.72
C ALA A 257 -8.09 12.12 -19.78
N ARG A 258 -7.05 12.93 -19.96
CA ARG A 258 -5.69 12.42 -20.15
C ARG A 258 -4.68 13.21 -19.33
N PHE A 259 -3.78 12.49 -18.69
CA PHE A 259 -2.59 13.09 -18.11
C PHE A 259 -1.52 13.22 -19.19
N ARG A 260 -1.02 14.43 -19.42
CA ARG A 260 -0.14 14.71 -20.55
C ARG A 260 1.16 15.37 -20.17
N TRP A 261 2.25 14.85 -20.73
CA TRP A 261 3.48 15.61 -20.90
C TRP A 261 3.30 16.59 -22.07
N ARG A 262 3.59 17.86 -21.83
CA ARG A 262 3.32 18.95 -22.81
C ARG A 262 4.26 18.94 -24.00
N ALA A 263 5.41 18.23 -23.91
CA ALA A 263 6.32 18.05 -25.04
C ALA A 263 6.46 16.58 -25.39
N PRO A 264 6.43 16.21 -26.68
CA PRO A 264 6.76 14.86 -27.12
C PRO A 264 8.26 14.59 -26.89
N GLY A 265 8.60 13.37 -26.46
CA GLY A 265 9.98 12.93 -26.32
C GLY A 265 10.34 12.43 -24.94
N GLU A 266 11.50 12.82 -24.46
CA GLU A 266 12.11 12.30 -23.24
C GLU A 266 11.51 12.98 -22.00
N ARG A 267 10.62 12.29 -21.31
CA ARG A 267 9.86 12.80 -20.16
C ARG A 267 10.76 13.21 -19.00
N TYR A 268 11.75 12.38 -18.68
CA TYR A 268 12.63 12.63 -17.56
C TYR A 268 13.59 13.83 -17.78
N PRO A 269 14.29 13.96 -18.93
CA PRO A 269 15.04 15.17 -19.23
C PRO A 269 14.22 16.46 -19.26
N LEU A 270 12.94 16.38 -19.69
CA LEU A 270 12.04 17.52 -19.67
C LEU A 270 11.75 17.96 -18.24
N LEU A 271 11.47 17.00 -17.35
CA LEU A 271 11.26 17.25 -15.93
C LEU A 271 12.51 17.86 -15.27
N LEU A 272 13.69 17.29 -15.50
CA LEU A 272 14.93 17.82 -14.97
C LEU A 272 15.18 19.29 -15.37
N ARG A 273 14.88 19.65 -16.63
CA ARG A 273 15.00 21.05 -17.09
C ARG A 273 14.05 21.97 -16.35
N ALA A 274 12.81 21.52 -16.07
CA ALA A 274 11.84 22.29 -15.30
C ALA A 274 12.28 22.51 -13.84
N MET A 275 13.11 21.61 -13.31
CA MET A 275 13.61 21.66 -11.93
C MET A 275 14.91 22.47 -11.76
N VAL A 276 15.55 22.91 -12.85
CA VAL A 276 16.80 23.68 -12.77
C VAL A 276 16.61 24.96 -11.94
N GLY A 277 17.48 25.15 -10.96
CA GLY A 277 17.44 26.31 -10.06
C GLY A 277 16.38 26.23 -8.94
N LEU A 278 15.71 25.10 -8.78
CA LEU A 278 14.81 24.82 -7.66
C LEU A 278 15.52 23.98 -6.58
N ARG A 279 15.28 24.31 -5.31
CA ARG A 279 15.78 23.53 -4.18
C ARG A 279 14.96 22.23 -4.05
N PHE A 280 15.55 21.17 -3.52
CA PHE A 280 14.92 19.84 -3.45
C PHE A 280 13.58 19.82 -2.70
N ASP A 281 13.45 20.55 -1.59
CA ASP A 281 12.19 20.65 -0.84
C ASP A 281 11.13 21.47 -1.61
N TRP A 282 11.52 22.48 -2.37
CA TRP A 282 10.59 23.22 -3.26
C TRP A 282 10.04 22.32 -4.36
N VAL A 283 10.91 21.47 -4.93
CA VAL A 283 10.49 20.47 -5.92
C VAL A 283 9.52 19.49 -5.31
N ALA A 284 9.79 18.99 -4.09
CA ALA A 284 8.88 18.08 -3.39
C ALA A 284 7.52 18.75 -3.13
N GLY A 285 7.52 19.99 -2.63
CA GLY A 285 6.32 20.79 -2.41
C GLY A 285 5.54 21.06 -3.70
N GLY A 286 6.24 21.45 -4.77
CA GLY A 286 5.63 21.70 -6.08
C GLY A 286 5.05 20.44 -6.73
N ALA A 287 5.76 19.32 -6.64
CA ALA A 287 5.29 18.04 -7.17
C ALA A 287 4.04 17.54 -6.42
N GLN A 288 4.01 17.68 -5.08
CA GLN A 288 2.85 17.33 -4.27
C GLN A 288 1.64 18.21 -4.61
N ARG A 289 1.83 19.54 -4.67
CA ARG A 289 0.77 20.49 -5.04
C ARG A 289 0.20 20.20 -6.43
N LEU A 290 1.07 19.92 -7.40
CA LEU A 290 0.62 19.58 -8.76
C LEU A 290 -0.15 18.27 -8.80
N LEU A 291 0.31 17.24 -8.07
CA LEU A 291 -0.42 15.96 -7.94
C LEU A 291 -1.80 16.19 -7.32
N GLU A 292 -1.87 16.92 -6.22
CA GLU A 292 -3.11 17.23 -5.51
C GLU A 292 -4.10 17.99 -6.41
N ASP A 293 -3.65 19.06 -7.07
CA ASP A 293 -4.51 19.85 -7.98
C ASP A 293 -5.01 19.01 -9.17
N VAL A 294 -4.11 18.31 -9.84
CA VAL A 294 -4.46 17.46 -11.00
C VAL A 294 -5.43 16.35 -10.61
N LEU A 295 -5.21 15.72 -9.45
CA LEU A 295 -6.07 14.64 -8.97
C LEU A 295 -7.44 15.17 -8.54
N LEU A 296 -7.51 16.31 -7.85
CA LEU A 296 -8.76 16.97 -7.47
C LEU A 296 -9.56 17.40 -8.69
N ARG A 297 -8.92 18.06 -9.67
CA ARG A 297 -9.58 18.45 -10.92
C ARG A 297 -10.13 17.23 -11.67
N TRP A 298 -9.35 16.17 -11.76
CA TRP A 298 -9.79 14.93 -12.39
C TRP A 298 -10.95 14.28 -11.63
N THR A 299 -10.91 14.23 -10.31
CA THR A 299 -11.98 13.68 -9.47
C THR A 299 -13.29 14.49 -9.61
N ARG A 300 -13.20 15.83 -9.58
CA ARG A 300 -14.35 16.73 -9.80
C ARG A 300 -14.94 16.54 -11.21
N LEU A 301 -14.09 16.38 -12.22
CA LEU A 301 -14.51 16.13 -13.59
C LEU A 301 -15.28 14.80 -13.71
N MET A 302 -14.78 13.73 -13.06
CA MET A 302 -15.47 12.44 -13.05
C MET A 302 -16.80 12.53 -12.30
N ARG A 303 -16.85 13.25 -11.19
CA ARG A 303 -18.09 13.53 -10.45
C ARG A 303 -19.11 14.29 -11.31
N ALA A 304 -18.67 15.31 -12.04
CA ALA A 304 -19.55 16.09 -12.92
C ALA A 304 -20.11 15.25 -14.07
N ARG A 305 -19.36 14.27 -14.57
CA ARG A 305 -19.75 13.40 -15.68
C ARG A 305 -20.66 12.24 -15.27
N TYR A 306 -20.42 11.65 -14.11
CA TYR A 306 -21.01 10.35 -13.74
C TYR A 306 -21.75 10.38 -12.40
N GLY A 307 -21.73 11.49 -11.69
CA GLY A 307 -22.45 11.63 -10.42
C GLY A 307 -21.74 10.93 -9.25
N GLY A 308 -22.48 10.77 -8.17
CA GLY A 308 -22.02 10.06 -6.95
C GLY A 308 -21.49 10.98 -5.84
N GLY A 309 -21.85 10.71 -4.58
CA GLY A 309 -21.32 11.34 -3.38
C GLY A 309 -20.47 10.35 -2.56
N ARG A 310 -20.58 9.05 -2.86
CA ARG A 310 -19.75 7.98 -2.31
C ARG A 310 -18.61 7.68 -3.26
N LEU A 311 -17.38 7.71 -2.74
CA LEU A 311 -16.17 7.45 -3.51
C LEU A 311 -15.46 6.19 -3.04
N ALA A 312 -15.17 5.28 -3.98
CA ALA A 312 -14.27 4.16 -3.78
C ALA A 312 -13.00 4.35 -4.63
N LEU A 313 -11.83 4.34 -4.00
CA LEU A 313 -10.54 4.69 -4.60
C LEU A 313 -9.59 3.49 -4.62
N GLY A 314 -8.99 3.20 -5.79
CA GLY A 314 -8.00 2.15 -6.01
C GLY A 314 -6.88 2.60 -6.94
N GLY A 315 -5.74 1.90 -6.92
CA GLY A 315 -4.53 2.24 -7.68
C GLY A 315 -3.52 3.06 -6.87
N GLY A 316 -2.25 2.87 -7.16
CA GLY A 316 -1.11 3.34 -6.37
C GLY A 316 -1.07 4.84 -6.10
N VAL A 317 -1.67 5.68 -6.95
CA VAL A 317 -1.73 7.14 -6.72
C VAL A 317 -2.51 7.48 -5.44
N PHE A 318 -3.53 6.70 -5.11
CA PHE A 318 -4.30 6.89 -3.86
C PHE A 318 -3.58 6.37 -2.59
N MET A 319 -2.34 5.89 -2.69
CA MET A 319 -1.45 5.79 -1.52
C MET A 319 -1.04 7.17 -0.99
N ASN A 320 -1.29 8.25 -1.74
CA ASN A 320 -1.06 9.63 -1.31
C ASN A 320 -2.18 10.09 -0.37
N VAL A 321 -1.96 9.89 0.91
CA VAL A 321 -2.95 10.17 1.98
C VAL A 321 -3.30 11.66 2.10
N LYS A 322 -2.42 12.56 1.65
CA LYS A 322 -2.68 14.01 1.61
C LYS A 322 -3.70 14.35 0.52
N ALA A 323 -3.53 13.77 -0.66
CA ALA A 323 -4.51 13.91 -1.74
C ALA A 323 -5.87 13.31 -1.35
N ASN A 324 -5.87 12.14 -0.69
CA ASN A 324 -7.11 11.54 -0.19
C ASN A 324 -7.81 12.43 0.85
N MET A 325 -7.04 13.10 1.73
CA MET A 325 -7.59 14.08 2.68
C MET A 325 -8.31 15.21 1.94
N LEU A 326 -7.68 15.80 0.93
CA LEU A 326 -8.27 16.91 0.16
C LEU A 326 -9.52 16.46 -0.60
N ILE A 327 -9.52 15.25 -1.19
CA ILE A 327 -10.71 14.66 -1.82
C ILE A 327 -11.82 14.48 -0.78
N GLY A 328 -11.52 13.95 0.40
CA GLY A 328 -12.48 13.76 1.47
C GLY A 328 -13.10 15.07 1.99
N GLN A 329 -12.37 16.19 1.89
CA GLN A 329 -12.84 17.52 2.29
C GLN A 329 -13.80 18.17 1.28
N GLU A 330 -13.86 17.69 0.02
CA GLU A 330 -14.79 18.20 -0.99
C GLU A 330 -16.23 18.11 -0.49
N GLU A 331 -17.00 19.20 -0.57
CA GLU A 331 -18.37 19.29 -0.02
C GLU A 331 -19.30 18.17 -0.52
N TRP A 332 -19.15 17.77 -1.79
CA TRP A 332 -19.96 16.74 -2.42
C TRP A 332 -19.59 15.30 -2.03
N VAL A 333 -18.47 15.09 -1.35
CA VAL A 333 -18.07 13.77 -0.85
C VAL A 333 -18.80 13.48 0.46
N GLU A 334 -19.70 12.50 0.42
CA GLU A 334 -20.45 12.02 1.56
C GLU A 334 -19.70 10.94 2.33
N GLU A 335 -19.19 9.95 1.59
CA GLU A 335 -18.42 8.81 2.10
C GLU A 335 -17.20 8.58 1.20
N LEU A 336 -16.07 8.23 1.80
CA LEU A 336 -14.82 7.96 1.10
C LEU A 336 -14.20 6.66 1.61
N PHE A 337 -13.87 5.77 0.68
CA PHE A 337 -13.09 4.59 0.95
C PHE A 337 -11.89 4.53 0.01
N ALA A 338 -10.68 4.61 0.58
CA ALA A 338 -9.46 4.27 -0.13
C ALA A 338 -9.03 2.87 0.31
N PHE A 339 -8.94 1.94 -0.64
CA PHE A 339 -8.61 0.56 -0.32
C PHE A 339 -7.26 0.47 0.42
N PRO A 340 -7.11 -0.32 1.49
CA PRO A 340 -5.82 -0.49 2.19
C PRO A 340 -4.79 -1.07 1.22
N ALA A 341 -3.58 -0.47 1.20
CA ALA A 341 -2.54 -0.86 0.25
C ALA A 341 -3.08 -0.90 -1.20
N CYS A 342 -3.63 0.24 -1.66
CA CYS A 342 -4.31 0.34 -2.95
C CYS A 342 -3.37 0.32 -4.18
N GLY A 343 -2.07 0.04 -4.01
CA GLY A 343 -1.16 -0.34 -5.09
C GLY A 343 -1.53 -1.69 -5.71
N ASP A 344 -0.62 -2.24 -6.50
CA ASP A 344 -0.86 -3.49 -7.24
C ASP A 344 -1.16 -4.68 -6.32
N GLU A 345 -0.73 -4.67 -5.07
CA GLU A 345 -1.07 -5.69 -4.07
C GLU A 345 -2.58 -5.84 -3.86
N SER A 346 -3.35 -4.76 -4.03
CA SER A 346 -4.82 -4.78 -3.94
C SER A 346 -5.48 -5.58 -5.06
N ASN A 347 -4.79 -5.73 -6.18
CA ASN A 347 -5.31 -6.42 -7.36
C ASN A 347 -5.59 -7.90 -7.11
N ALA A 348 -4.88 -8.55 -6.19
CA ALA A 348 -5.20 -9.91 -5.77
C ALA A 348 -6.60 -10.01 -5.15
N VAL A 349 -6.97 -9.04 -4.31
CA VAL A 349 -8.30 -8.97 -3.70
C VAL A 349 -9.37 -8.67 -4.75
N GLY A 350 -9.10 -7.72 -5.66
CA GLY A 350 -10.02 -7.39 -6.75
C GLY A 350 -10.24 -8.54 -7.72
N ALA A 351 -9.18 -9.29 -8.05
CA ALA A 351 -9.26 -10.49 -8.85
C ALA A 351 -10.10 -11.57 -8.16
N ALA A 352 -9.95 -11.74 -6.84
CA ALA A 352 -10.76 -12.69 -6.07
C ALA A 352 -12.25 -12.31 -6.10
N TYR A 353 -12.62 -11.05 -5.94
CA TYR A 353 -14.02 -10.58 -6.07
C TYR A 353 -14.57 -10.81 -7.47
N LEU A 354 -13.85 -10.39 -8.51
CA LEU A 354 -14.30 -10.59 -9.90
C LEU A 354 -14.43 -12.07 -10.26
N GLY A 355 -13.45 -12.90 -9.87
CA GLY A 355 -13.49 -14.33 -10.06
C GLY A 355 -14.68 -14.99 -9.34
N TYR A 356 -15.00 -14.56 -8.12
CA TYR A 356 -16.16 -15.01 -7.37
C TYR A 356 -17.47 -14.68 -8.11
N LEU A 357 -17.62 -13.46 -8.61
CA LEU A 357 -18.80 -13.05 -9.36
C LEU A 357 -18.96 -13.84 -10.67
N GLN A 358 -17.85 -14.06 -11.40
CA GLN A 358 -17.86 -14.87 -12.63
C GLN A 358 -18.27 -16.31 -12.35
N GLU A 359 -17.72 -16.90 -11.28
CA GLU A 359 -18.02 -18.28 -10.92
C GLU A 359 -19.45 -18.46 -10.40
N CYS A 360 -19.97 -17.48 -9.64
CA CYS A 360 -21.39 -17.45 -9.26
C CYS A 360 -22.30 -17.41 -10.48
N ALA A 361 -22.01 -16.51 -11.44
CA ALA A 361 -22.77 -16.42 -12.68
C ALA A 361 -22.74 -17.73 -13.50
N ARG A 362 -21.55 -18.35 -13.61
CA ARG A 362 -21.37 -19.64 -14.30
C ARG A 362 -22.19 -20.77 -13.66
N ARG A 363 -22.32 -20.75 -12.33
CA ARG A 363 -23.10 -21.77 -11.57
C ARG A 363 -24.58 -21.42 -11.41
N GLY A 364 -25.01 -20.23 -11.84
CA GLY A 364 -26.39 -19.76 -11.64
C GLY A 364 -26.75 -19.51 -10.17
N VAL A 365 -25.76 -19.16 -9.32
CA VAL A 365 -25.97 -18.82 -7.91
C VAL A 365 -25.82 -17.32 -7.69
N THR A 366 -26.59 -16.78 -6.74
CA THR A 366 -26.53 -15.36 -6.40
C THR A 366 -25.23 -15.04 -5.67
N ALA A 367 -24.47 -14.09 -6.19
CA ALA A 367 -23.26 -13.63 -5.53
C ALA A 367 -23.59 -12.67 -4.37
N ALA A 368 -22.80 -12.77 -3.28
CA ALA A 368 -22.93 -11.92 -2.10
C ALA A 368 -21.54 -11.45 -1.62
N PRO A 369 -20.85 -10.57 -2.37
CA PRO A 369 -19.54 -10.06 -1.97
C PRO A 369 -19.67 -9.24 -0.69
N GLN A 370 -18.79 -9.51 0.27
CA GLN A 370 -18.74 -8.84 1.57
C GLN A 370 -17.63 -7.78 1.57
N ALA A 371 -17.79 -6.75 2.39
CA ALA A 371 -16.77 -5.73 2.61
C ALA A 371 -15.45 -6.34 3.10
N PHE A 372 -14.33 -5.66 2.82
CA PHE A 372 -12.98 -6.15 3.14
C PHE A 372 -12.79 -6.38 4.66
N GLY A 373 -13.31 -5.47 5.51
CA GLY A 373 -13.23 -5.60 6.96
C GLY A 373 -11.81 -5.44 7.52
N PRO A 374 -11.51 -6.02 8.70
CA PRO A 374 -10.19 -5.94 9.30
C PRO A 374 -9.10 -6.55 8.41
N ALA A 375 -7.98 -5.84 8.29
CA ALA A 375 -6.87 -6.24 7.41
C ALA A 375 -5.97 -7.35 8.01
N TYR A 376 -6.30 -7.95 9.14
CA TYR A 376 -5.53 -9.01 9.78
C TYR A 376 -5.81 -10.36 9.10
N LEU A 377 -5.23 -10.56 7.91
CA LEU A 377 -5.60 -11.61 6.97
C LEU A 377 -4.45 -12.58 6.63
N GLY A 378 -3.22 -12.29 7.09
CA GLY A 378 -2.07 -13.17 6.93
C GLY A 378 -2.02 -14.28 7.98
N PRO A 379 -0.97 -15.11 7.99
CA PRO A 379 -0.75 -16.12 9.01
C PRO A 379 -0.65 -15.56 10.43
N SER A 380 -1.07 -16.37 11.39
CA SER A 380 -1.00 -16.08 12.83
C SER A 380 0.39 -16.36 13.39
N VAL A 381 0.75 -15.66 14.46
CA VAL A 381 1.84 -16.03 15.37
C VAL A 381 1.22 -16.49 16.66
N THR A 382 1.58 -17.72 17.11
CA THR A 382 1.11 -18.31 18.36
C THR A 382 2.16 -18.29 19.45
N ASP A 383 1.74 -18.49 20.70
CA ASP A 383 2.66 -18.56 21.85
C ASP A 383 3.59 -19.77 21.77
N GLU A 384 3.08 -20.90 21.21
CA GLU A 384 3.87 -22.13 21.00
C GLU A 384 4.97 -21.90 19.97
N GLU A 385 4.68 -21.17 18.86
CA GLU A 385 5.70 -20.78 17.87
C GLU A 385 6.78 -19.90 18.53
N ALA A 386 6.36 -18.91 19.31
CA ALA A 386 7.27 -18.02 20.02
C ALA A 386 8.14 -18.78 21.00
N GLU A 387 7.57 -19.66 21.84
CA GLU A 387 8.28 -20.50 22.79
C GLU A 387 9.28 -21.43 22.11
N GLN A 388 8.87 -22.06 21.00
CA GLN A 388 9.75 -22.92 20.23
C GLN A 388 11.01 -22.17 19.77
N VAL A 389 10.84 -20.98 19.15
CA VAL A 389 11.96 -20.16 18.67
C VAL A 389 12.85 -19.71 19.84
N ILE A 390 12.26 -19.31 20.98
CA ILE A 390 12.99 -18.89 22.19
C ILE A 390 13.88 -20.04 22.68
N ARG A 391 13.35 -21.23 22.78
CA ARG A 391 14.04 -22.44 23.26
C ARG A 391 15.14 -22.89 22.29
N GLU A 392 14.83 -23.01 21.00
CA GLU A 392 15.76 -23.46 19.96
C GLU A 392 16.98 -22.54 19.84
N ARG A 393 16.81 -21.23 20.08
CA ARG A 393 17.89 -20.25 20.02
C ARG A 393 18.55 -19.98 21.36
N GLY A 394 18.12 -20.61 22.45
CA GLY A 394 18.67 -20.43 23.79
C GLY A 394 18.62 -18.99 24.30
N LEU A 395 17.52 -18.28 24.04
CA LEU A 395 17.42 -16.83 24.25
C LEU A 395 17.40 -16.43 25.71
N GLU A 396 16.95 -17.27 26.62
CA GLU A 396 16.97 -17.04 28.09
C GLU A 396 18.36 -16.73 28.64
N GLY A 397 19.39 -17.33 28.05
CA GLY A 397 20.78 -17.05 28.41
C GLY A 397 21.24 -15.63 28.07
N ARG A 398 20.62 -15.01 27.04
CA ARG A 398 21.02 -13.70 26.48
C ARG A 398 20.13 -12.55 26.87
N TYR A 399 18.84 -12.82 27.06
CA TYR A 399 17.79 -11.83 27.32
C TYR A 399 17.02 -12.13 28.59
N LYS A 400 16.29 -11.14 29.12
CA LYS A 400 15.24 -11.39 30.11
C LYS A 400 14.01 -11.86 29.34
N VAL A 401 13.64 -13.12 29.54
CA VAL A 401 12.46 -13.73 28.88
C VAL A 401 11.40 -14.02 29.94
N ALA A 402 10.17 -13.61 29.70
CA ALA A 402 9.05 -13.86 30.59
C ALA A 402 7.75 -14.03 29.82
N TYR A 403 6.90 -14.95 30.27
CA TYR A 403 5.52 -15.09 29.81
C TYR A 403 4.59 -14.22 30.67
N HIS A 404 3.65 -13.53 30.04
CA HIS A 404 2.72 -12.64 30.73
C HIS A 404 1.30 -12.91 30.28
N ASP A 405 0.42 -13.42 31.15
CA ASP A 405 -1.00 -13.63 30.86
C ASP A 405 -1.74 -12.34 30.47
N ARG A 406 -1.24 -11.18 30.94
CA ARG A 406 -1.76 -9.84 30.65
C ARG A 406 -0.70 -9.00 29.94
N ILE A 407 -0.29 -9.48 28.78
CA ILE A 407 0.81 -8.85 28.01
C ILE A 407 0.47 -7.40 27.61
N GLU A 408 -0.80 -7.08 27.38
CA GLU A 408 -1.27 -5.74 27.03
C GLU A 408 -0.96 -4.71 28.11
N GLU A 409 -1.16 -5.07 29.37
CA GLU A 409 -0.83 -4.21 30.51
C GLU A 409 0.67 -4.00 30.62
N ARG A 410 1.44 -5.08 30.41
CA ARG A 410 2.88 -5.01 30.46
C ARG A 410 3.47 -4.16 29.34
N ILE A 411 2.94 -4.27 28.12
CA ILE A 411 3.30 -3.39 27.01
C ILE A 411 3.00 -1.93 27.37
N ALA A 412 1.79 -1.64 27.89
CA ALA A 412 1.40 -0.29 28.26
C ALA A 412 2.32 0.31 29.35
N GLU A 413 2.73 -0.48 30.35
CA GLU A 413 3.71 -0.06 31.36
C GLU A 413 5.05 0.32 30.74
N LEU A 414 5.58 -0.51 29.84
CA LEU A 414 6.83 -0.24 29.15
C LEU A 414 6.74 0.99 28.24
N LEU A 415 5.60 1.24 27.59
CA LEU A 415 5.39 2.46 26.81
C LEU A 415 5.46 3.73 27.67
N VAL A 416 5.05 3.64 28.95
CA VAL A 416 5.16 4.75 29.91
C VAL A 416 6.58 4.92 30.42
N SER A 417 7.26 3.83 30.79
CA SER A 417 8.59 3.86 31.42
C SER A 417 9.75 3.98 30.42
N ASP A 418 9.75 3.13 29.41
CA ASP A 418 10.87 2.97 28.47
C ASP A 418 10.58 3.54 27.08
N GLY A 419 9.31 3.88 26.82
CA GLY A 419 8.84 4.62 25.66
C GLY A 419 8.67 3.82 24.37
N VAL A 420 9.31 2.65 24.18
CA VAL A 420 9.27 1.90 22.90
C VAL A 420 9.18 0.39 23.12
N VAL A 421 8.22 -0.27 22.48
CA VAL A 421 8.05 -1.75 22.49
C VAL A 421 7.71 -2.23 21.08
N ALA A 422 8.37 -3.29 20.60
CA ALA A 422 7.94 -3.99 19.39
C ALA A 422 6.90 -5.06 19.74
N ARG A 423 5.87 -5.20 18.90
CA ARG A 423 4.79 -6.20 19.05
C ARG A 423 4.67 -7.06 17.80
N CYS A 424 4.65 -8.37 17.99
CA CYS A 424 4.36 -9.38 16.98
C CYS A 424 3.35 -10.37 17.56
N ALA A 425 2.06 -10.25 17.23
CA ALA A 425 0.99 -11.07 17.81
C ALA A 425 -0.15 -11.31 16.83
N GLY A 426 -0.89 -12.41 17.01
CA GLY A 426 -2.06 -12.74 16.25
C GLY A 426 -1.82 -12.78 14.73
N ARG A 427 -2.88 -12.61 13.94
CA ARG A 427 -2.80 -12.62 12.48
C ARG A 427 -2.07 -11.40 11.93
N MET A 428 -1.18 -11.65 10.95
CA MET A 428 -0.43 -10.61 10.26
C MET A 428 -1.36 -9.71 9.45
N GLU A 429 -1.15 -8.39 9.53
CA GLU A 429 -1.87 -7.42 8.73
C GLU A 429 -1.41 -7.41 7.27
N PHE A 430 -2.39 -7.29 6.35
CA PHE A 430 -2.17 -7.07 4.93
C PHE A 430 -1.79 -5.62 4.63
N GLY A 431 -0.88 -5.45 3.67
CA GLY A 431 -0.49 -4.16 3.12
C GLY A 431 0.77 -3.56 3.71
N ALA A 432 1.13 -2.37 3.23
CA ALA A 432 2.38 -1.68 3.54
C ALA A 432 2.38 -1.00 4.93
N ARG A 433 1.26 -1.04 5.66
CA ARG A 433 1.13 -0.37 6.96
C ARG A 433 1.07 -1.38 8.09
N ALA A 434 1.77 -1.09 9.18
CA ALA A 434 1.57 -1.80 10.43
C ALA A 434 0.30 -1.28 11.11
N LEU A 435 -0.57 -2.20 11.50
CA LEU A 435 -1.87 -1.90 12.11
C LEU A 435 -2.00 -2.48 13.53
N GLY A 436 -0.87 -2.74 14.19
CA GLY A 436 -0.82 -3.16 15.58
C GLY A 436 -0.22 -4.55 15.81
N ASN A 437 -0.32 -5.47 14.86
CA ASN A 437 0.13 -6.85 15.04
C ASN A 437 1.58 -7.10 14.64
N ARG A 438 2.16 -6.27 13.78
CA ARG A 438 3.58 -6.30 13.38
C ARG A 438 4.15 -4.87 13.50
N SER A 439 4.10 -4.33 14.72
CA SER A 439 4.28 -2.91 15.00
C SER A 439 5.41 -2.63 15.99
N ILE A 440 6.03 -1.48 15.85
CA ILE A 440 6.77 -0.81 16.91
C ILE A 440 5.85 0.28 17.47
N LEU A 441 5.58 0.18 18.76
CA LEU A 441 4.72 1.09 19.49
C LEU A 441 5.55 2.02 20.37
N ALA A 442 5.09 3.28 20.51
CA ALA A 442 5.76 4.23 21.39
C ALA A 442 4.77 5.23 22.01
N ASN A 443 5.22 5.93 23.03
CA ASN A 443 4.48 7.02 23.64
C ASN A 443 4.38 8.20 22.64
N PRO A 444 3.18 8.59 22.18
CA PRO A 444 3.00 9.61 21.17
C PRO A 444 3.26 11.03 21.68
N SER A 445 3.24 11.25 23.01
CA SER A 445 3.50 12.56 23.63
C SER A 445 4.99 12.84 23.83
N ASP A 446 5.83 11.80 23.79
CA ASP A 446 7.27 11.94 24.00
C ASP A 446 8.01 12.11 22.67
N HIS A 447 8.32 13.33 22.29
CA HIS A 447 9.03 13.62 21.03
C HIS A 447 10.44 12.97 20.95
N ARG A 448 11.05 12.60 22.09
CA ARG A 448 12.37 11.94 22.13
C ARG A 448 12.32 10.55 21.47
N VAL A 449 11.17 9.87 21.48
CA VAL A 449 11.00 8.55 20.86
C VAL A 449 11.26 8.56 19.36
N VAL A 450 11.02 9.70 18.68
CA VAL A 450 11.30 9.86 17.23
C VAL A 450 12.77 9.60 16.93
N GLY A 451 13.66 10.28 17.66
CA GLY A 451 15.10 10.09 17.55
C GLY A 451 15.56 8.72 18.01
N LEU A 452 14.92 8.19 19.05
CA LEU A 452 15.21 6.87 19.61
C LEU A 452 14.91 5.76 18.59
N ILE A 453 13.69 5.70 18.03
CA ILE A 453 13.29 4.71 17.03
C ILE A 453 14.16 4.82 15.77
N ASN A 454 14.49 6.05 15.34
CA ASN A 454 15.35 6.23 14.17
C ASN A 454 16.76 5.66 14.39
N ARG A 455 17.37 5.88 15.54
CA ARG A 455 18.69 5.31 15.88
C ARG A 455 18.65 3.80 16.09
N MET A 456 17.58 3.28 16.70
CA MET A 456 17.48 1.86 17.07
C MET A 456 17.22 0.95 15.85
N ILE A 457 16.42 1.41 14.88
CA ILE A 457 15.91 0.49 13.86
C ILE A 457 15.57 1.13 12.51
N LYS A 458 15.14 2.41 12.46
CA LYS A 458 14.54 2.96 11.25
C LYS A 458 15.51 3.67 10.34
N ASN A 459 16.52 4.34 10.87
CA ASN A 459 17.45 5.16 10.07
C ASN A 459 16.74 6.00 8.98
N ARG A 460 15.58 6.60 9.35
CA ARG A 460 14.73 7.36 8.44
C ARG A 460 15.26 8.77 8.23
N ASP A 461 14.92 9.34 7.08
CA ASP A 461 15.09 10.76 6.82
C ASP A 461 14.29 11.58 7.85
N PHE A 462 14.85 12.70 8.32
CA PHE A 462 14.28 13.51 9.41
C PHE A 462 12.89 14.08 9.13
N TRP A 463 12.52 14.21 7.84
CA TRP A 463 11.21 14.71 7.41
C TRP A 463 10.11 13.65 7.38
N MET A 464 10.43 12.39 7.70
CA MET A 464 9.46 11.30 7.67
C MET A 464 8.71 11.19 8.99
N PRO A 465 7.37 11.52 9.01
CA PRO A 465 6.60 11.42 10.23
C PRO A 465 6.31 9.95 10.60
N PHE A 466 6.08 9.72 11.87
CA PHE A 466 5.38 8.54 12.34
C PHE A 466 3.87 8.73 12.27
N ALA A 467 3.09 7.73 12.66
CA ALA A 467 1.65 7.75 12.58
C ALA A 467 1.02 7.31 13.90
N PRO A 468 -0.12 7.88 14.34
CA PRO A 468 -0.82 7.39 15.52
C PRO A 468 -1.80 6.26 15.17
N THR A 469 -1.99 5.33 16.12
CA THR A 469 -3.23 4.60 16.27
C THR A 469 -4.02 5.24 17.40
N VAL A 470 -5.28 5.57 17.14
CA VAL A 470 -6.17 6.28 18.05
C VAL A 470 -7.39 5.39 18.32
N LEU A 471 -7.82 5.28 19.55
CA LEU A 471 -9.09 4.61 19.88
C LEU A 471 -10.26 5.30 19.18
N ALA A 472 -11.18 4.56 18.60
CA ALA A 472 -12.32 5.12 17.85
C ALA A 472 -13.17 6.05 18.72
N GLU A 473 -13.42 5.68 19.97
CA GLU A 473 -14.16 6.47 20.95
C GLU A 473 -13.46 7.77 21.39
N ARG A 474 -12.15 7.90 21.09
CA ARG A 474 -11.34 9.09 21.40
C ARG A 474 -10.93 9.89 20.16
N ALA A 475 -11.28 9.42 18.96
CA ALA A 475 -10.85 10.04 17.70
C ALA A 475 -11.25 11.52 17.60
N GLY A 476 -12.45 11.87 18.08
CA GLY A 476 -12.96 13.25 18.09
C GLY A 476 -12.19 14.22 19.00
N ASP A 477 -11.44 13.71 19.99
CA ASP A 477 -10.62 14.54 20.88
C ASP A 477 -9.31 14.98 20.20
N TYR A 478 -8.83 14.22 19.22
CA TYR A 478 -7.54 14.42 18.59
C TYR A 478 -7.63 14.95 17.15
N LEU A 479 -8.63 14.49 16.39
CA LEU A 479 -8.69 14.66 14.93
C LEU A 479 -9.82 15.60 14.51
N VAL A 480 -9.57 16.38 13.44
CA VAL A 480 -10.60 17.17 12.77
C VAL A 480 -11.17 16.32 11.63
N ASN A 481 -12.31 15.70 11.89
CA ASN A 481 -13.01 14.81 10.94
C ASN A 481 -14.53 15.10 10.96
N PRO A 482 -14.96 16.25 10.43
CA PRO A 482 -16.36 16.69 10.56
C PRO A 482 -17.36 15.79 9.83
N LYS A 483 -16.90 15.01 8.85
CA LYS A 483 -17.73 14.08 8.09
C LYS A 483 -17.74 12.66 8.65
N GLY A 484 -16.98 12.38 9.70
CA GLY A 484 -16.88 11.04 10.29
C GLY A 484 -16.27 10.01 9.32
N LEU A 485 -15.34 10.40 8.44
CA LEU A 485 -14.71 9.49 7.51
C LEU A 485 -13.93 8.41 8.24
N ALA A 486 -14.15 7.15 7.88
CA ALA A 486 -13.45 6.01 8.48
C ALA A 486 -11.97 5.98 8.05
N SER A 487 -11.07 5.72 8.98
CA SER A 487 -9.63 5.59 8.72
C SER A 487 -9.01 4.40 9.46
N PRO A 488 -9.49 3.16 9.24
CA PRO A 488 -8.96 2.00 9.94
C PRO A 488 -7.61 1.51 9.40
N TYR A 489 -7.19 1.98 8.21
CA TYR A 489 -6.05 1.47 7.46
C TYR A 489 -4.94 2.48 7.20
N MET A 490 -4.98 3.66 7.84
CA MET A 490 -4.00 4.74 7.62
C MET A 490 -3.97 5.25 6.16
N MET A 491 -5.12 5.28 5.47
CA MET A 491 -5.23 5.71 4.08
C MET A 491 -5.70 7.17 3.91
N LEU A 492 -5.96 7.86 5.00
CA LEU A 492 -6.32 9.29 5.05
C LEU A 492 -5.35 10.04 5.95
N ALA A 493 -4.91 11.22 5.53
CA ALA A 493 -4.39 12.21 6.45
C ALA A 493 -5.56 13.01 7.05
N MET A 494 -5.39 13.50 8.27
CA MET A 494 -6.38 14.34 8.96
C MET A 494 -5.67 15.49 9.68
N PRO A 495 -6.24 16.71 9.69
CA PRO A 495 -5.76 17.77 10.56
C PRO A 495 -5.95 17.36 12.03
N THR A 496 -5.02 17.77 12.89
CA THR A 496 -5.08 17.52 14.32
C THR A 496 -5.61 18.75 15.05
N ARG A 497 -6.46 18.55 16.05
CA ARG A 497 -6.94 19.63 16.90
C ARG A 497 -5.77 20.33 17.59
N PRO A 498 -5.73 21.67 17.65
CA PRO A 498 -4.61 22.40 18.25
C PRO A 498 -4.28 21.92 19.68
N GLU A 499 -5.30 21.69 20.50
CA GLU A 499 -5.23 21.24 21.90
C GLU A 499 -4.69 19.81 22.06
N ALA A 500 -4.78 19.00 21.00
CA ALA A 500 -4.32 17.61 21.01
C ALA A 500 -2.88 17.43 20.48
N ARG A 501 -2.25 18.48 19.96
CA ARG A 501 -0.93 18.38 19.31
C ARG A 501 0.17 17.93 20.27
N GLU A 502 0.12 18.34 21.51
CA GLU A 502 1.08 17.92 22.53
C GLU A 502 0.95 16.41 22.82
N ALA A 503 -0.28 15.91 22.95
CA ALA A 503 -0.56 14.50 23.21
C ALA A 503 -0.12 13.58 22.07
N LEU A 504 0.00 14.08 20.83
CA LEU A 504 0.39 13.32 19.65
C LEU A 504 1.70 13.79 19.02
N ALA A 505 2.50 14.63 19.69
CA ALA A 505 3.65 15.35 19.13
C ALA A 505 4.64 14.47 18.35
N ALA A 506 4.90 13.24 18.81
CA ALA A 506 5.81 12.29 18.15
C ALA A 506 5.18 11.55 16.95
N ALA A 507 3.86 11.64 16.77
CA ALA A 507 3.10 10.92 15.75
C ALA A 507 2.45 11.85 14.71
N LEU A 508 2.76 13.14 14.74
CA LEU A 508 2.30 14.15 13.80
C LEU A 508 3.39 14.51 12.80
N HIS A 509 2.96 15.05 11.66
CA HIS A 509 3.90 15.67 10.73
C HIS A 509 4.42 16.99 11.33
N PRO A 510 5.76 17.18 11.47
CA PRO A 510 6.31 18.31 12.24
C PRO A 510 5.96 19.69 11.66
N GLN A 511 5.75 19.80 10.35
CA GLN A 511 5.54 21.10 9.69
C GLN A 511 4.07 21.51 9.61
N ASP A 512 3.15 20.58 9.35
CA ASP A 512 1.74 20.93 9.14
C ASP A 512 0.79 20.33 10.18
N ALA A 513 1.33 19.62 11.17
CA ALA A 513 0.59 19.02 12.27
C ALA A 513 -0.57 18.10 11.81
N THR A 514 -0.47 17.49 10.62
CA THR A 514 -1.41 16.48 10.20
C THR A 514 -1.01 15.11 10.74
N ALA A 515 -2.00 14.29 11.05
CA ALA A 515 -1.84 12.88 11.37
C ALA A 515 -2.24 11.99 10.17
N ARG A 516 -1.71 10.78 10.12
CA ARG A 516 -2.22 9.68 9.28
C ARG A 516 -2.72 8.58 10.21
N PRO A 517 -3.89 8.76 10.82
CA PRO A 517 -4.32 7.90 11.90
C PRO A 517 -4.83 6.55 11.41
N GLN A 518 -4.57 5.51 12.22
CA GLN A 518 -5.45 4.38 12.32
C GLN A 518 -6.48 4.71 13.39
N ILE A 519 -7.76 4.79 13.03
CA ILE A 519 -8.87 4.87 13.98
C ILE A 519 -9.29 3.43 14.25
N LEU A 520 -9.04 2.95 15.48
CA LEU A 520 -9.18 1.56 15.85
C LEU A 520 -10.46 1.33 16.65
N GLU A 521 -11.38 0.58 16.08
CA GLU A 521 -12.54 0.03 16.79
C GLU A 521 -12.14 -1.23 17.55
N ARG A 522 -12.73 -1.45 18.72
CA ARG A 522 -12.41 -2.58 19.60
C ARG A 522 -12.61 -3.93 18.90
N GLU A 523 -13.66 -4.06 18.11
CA GLU A 523 -14.06 -5.30 17.45
C GLU A 523 -13.07 -5.72 16.36
N TRP A 524 -12.27 -4.78 15.83
CA TRP A 524 -11.30 -5.05 14.78
C TRP A 524 -10.02 -5.71 15.30
N ASN A 525 -9.57 -5.30 16.51
CA ASN A 525 -8.41 -5.89 17.17
C ASN A 525 -8.52 -5.67 18.70
N PRO A 526 -9.24 -6.54 19.43
CA PRO A 526 -9.48 -6.36 20.86
C PRO A 526 -8.21 -6.28 21.70
N GLU A 527 -7.21 -7.10 21.40
CA GLU A 527 -5.93 -7.12 22.12
C GLU A 527 -5.15 -5.81 21.93
N TYR A 528 -5.04 -5.35 20.69
CA TYR A 528 -4.35 -4.08 20.43
C TYR A 528 -5.10 -2.88 21.00
N HIS A 529 -6.42 -2.92 20.93
CA HIS A 529 -7.28 -1.93 21.60
C HIS A 529 -7.01 -1.92 23.12
N ALA A 530 -6.88 -3.11 23.75
CA ALA A 530 -6.57 -3.24 25.17
C ALA A 530 -5.22 -2.61 25.55
N VAL A 531 -4.18 -2.77 24.72
CA VAL A 531 -2.89 -2.09 24.93
C VAL A 531 -3.07 -0.58 25.00
N ILE A 532 -3.84 0.02 24.07
CA ILE A 532 -4.05 1.47 24.03
C ILE A 532 -4.93 1.94 25.19
N ARG A 533 -5.95 1.17 25.56
CA ARG A 533 -6.79 1.47 26.75
C ARG A 533 -5.98 1.44 28.04
N GLU A 534 -5.08 0.46 28.21
CA GLU A 534 -4.21 0.40 29.37
C GLU A 534 -3.19 1.54 29.40
N PHE A 535 -2.70 1.95 28.23
CA PHE A 535 -1.85 3.14 28.12
C PHE A 535 -2.64 4.42 28.48
N GLU A 536 -3.87 4.56 27.96
CA GLU A 536 -4.77 5.67 28.30
C GLU A 536 -5.04 5.77 29.80
N ARG A 537 -5.33 4.64 30.46
CA ARG A 537 -5.57 4.60 31.90
C ARG A 537 -4.41 5.17 32.71
N ARG A 538 -3.18 5.04 32.22
CA ARG A 538 -1.95 5.51 32.90
C ARG A 538 -1.58 6.95 32.54
N THR A 539 -1.93 7.41 31.35
CA THR A 539 -1.43 8.68 30.78
C THR A 539 -2.54 9.69 30.44
N GLY A 540 -3.78 9.26 30.34
CA GLY A 540 -4.89 10.05 29.81
C GLY A 540 -4.93 10.15 28.28
N VAL A 541 -3.97 9.53 27.56
CA VAL A 541 -3.86 9.60 26.09
C VAL A 541 -4.37 8.31 25.47
N GLY A 542 -5.52 8.37 24.78
CA GLY A 542 -6.16 7.25 24.08
C GLY A 542 -5.56 7.00 22.68
N ALA A 543 -4.23 7.07 22.58
CA ALA A 543 -3.51 6.86 21.34
C ALA A 543 -2.09 6.35 21.62
N VAL A 544 -1.47 5.68 20.62
CA VAL A 544 -0.05 5.32 20.62
C VAL A 544 0.58 5.69 19.27
N LEU A 545 1.87 5.99 19.25
CA LEU A 545 2.65 6.01 18.02
C LEU A 545 2.78 4.59 17.51
N ASN A 546 2.50 4.39 16.22
CA ASN A 546 2.59 3.10 15.54
C ASN A 546 3.46 3.21 14.28
N THR A 547 4.46 2.36 14.18
CA THR A 547 5.26 2.20 12.96
C THR A 547 5.55 0.73 12.70
N SER A 548 5.86 0.39 11.44
CA SER A 548 6.10 -0.99 11.02
C SER A 548 7.29 -1.64 11.76
N PHE A 549 7.14 -2.92 12.13
CA PHE A 549 8.21 -3.69 12.74
C PHE A 549 9.09 -4.32 11.65
N ASN A 550 10.15 -3.62 11.29
CA ASN A 550 11.18 -4.05 10.31
C ASN A 550 12.43 -3.19 10.44
N LEU A 551 13.59 -3.71 10.08
CA LEU A 551 14.78 -2.92 9.81
C LEU A 551 14.58 -2.05 8.55
N HIS A 552 15.36 -0.98 8.44
CA HIS A 552 15.30 -0.10 7.28
C HIS A 552 15.60 -0.88 5.99
N GLY A 553 14.71 -0.75 5.00
CA GLY A 553 14.84 -1.44 3.71
C GLY A 553 14.34 -2.88 3.68
N GLU A 554 14.00 -3.49 4.81
CA GLU A 554 13.43 -4.83 4.87
C GLU A 554 11.88 -4.80 4.86
N PRO A 555 11.21 -5.89 4.47
CA PRO A 555 9.78 -6.06 4.69
C PRO A 555 9.42 -6.08 6.18
N ILE A 556 8.17 -5.78 6.50
CA ILE A 556 7.63 -5.98 7.86
C ILE A 556 7.78 -7.47 8.23
N VAL A 557 8.09 -7.77 9.50
CA VAL A 557 8.21 -9.14 10.00
C VAL A 557 6.92 -9.94 9.77
N GLY A 558 7.05 -11.23 9.48
CA GLY A 558 5.92 -12.14 9.29
C GLY A 558 5.73 -13.06 10.49
N SER A 559 6.74 -13.82 10.85
CA SER A 559 6.76 -14.89 11.85
C SER A 559 7.38 -14.46 13.20
N ALA A 560 7.28 -15.31 14.22
CA ALA A 560 7.99 -15.16 15.48
C ALA A 560 9.51 -15.12 15.26
N ALA A 561 10.02 -15.95 14.36
CA ALA A 561 11.46 -15.99 14.03
C ALA A 561 11.93 -14.67 13.41
N ASP A 562 11.18 -14.08 12.47
CA ASP A 562 11.50 -12.78 11.88
C ASP A 562 11.49 -11.65 12.92
N ALA A 563 10.53 -11.68 13.84
CA ALA A 563 10.40 -10.70 14.91
C ALA A 563 11.61 -10.73 15.84
N ILE A 564 12.02 -11.94 16.24
CA ILE A 564 13.19 -12.15 17.10
C ILE A 564 14.48 -11.76 16.36
N ASP A 565 14.67 -12.18 15.10
CA ASP A 565 15.82 -11.76 14.27
C ASP A 565 15.93 -10.23 14.18
N THR A 566 14.82 -9.57 13.91
CA THR A 566 14.78 -8.10 13.82
C THR A 566 15.10 -7.45 15.18
N PHE A 567 14.59 -8.01 16.27
CA PHE A 567 14.92 -7.55 17.63
C PHE A 567 16.42 -7.71 17.95
N GLU A 568 17.00 -8.87 17.65
CA GLU A 568 18.43 -9.15 17.90
C GLU A 568 19.35 -8.21 17.11
N ARG A 569 19.00 -7.91 15.85
CA ARG A 569 19.76 -7.05 14.94
C ARG A 569 19.50 -5.55 15.13
N SER A 570 18.54 -5.17 15.95
CA SER A 570 18.16 -3.77 16.22
C SER A 570 18.60 -3.29 17.60
N GLY A 571 18.47 -2.01 17.86
CA GLY A 571 18.65 -1.42 19.20
C GLY A 571 17.39 -1.44 20.07
N LEU A 572 16.31 -2.11 19.66
CA LEU A 572 15.06 -2.16 20.42
C LEU A 572 15.27 -2.78 21.79
N PRO A 573 14.77 -2.17 22.89
CA PRO A 573 14.93 -2.71 24.24
C PRO A 573 14.00 -3.90 24.53
N HIS A 574 12.81 -3.90 23.93
CA HIS A 574 11.75 -4.87 24.21
C HIS A 574 11.07 -5.35 22.93
N VAL A 575 10.73 -6.64 22.90
CA VAL A 575 9.83 -7.23 21.92
C VAL A 575 8.84 -8.17 22.62
N ALA A 576 7.56 -7.97 22.36
CA ALA A 576 6.50 -8.90 22.70
C ALA A 576 6.16 -9.76 21.48
N VAL A 577 6.26 -11.10 21.63
CA VAL A 577 5.90 -12.08 20.60
C VAL A 577 4.83 -12.99 21.20
N GLY A 578 3.59 -12.83 20.78
CA GLY A 578 2.45 -13.35 21.53
C GLY A 578 2.45 -12.80 22.96
N HIS A 579 2.36 -13.67 23.96
CA HIS A 579 2.44 -13.35 25.39
C HIS A 579 3.89 -13.39 25.95
N TRP A 580 4.87 -13.75 25.14
CA TRP A 580 6.27 -13.76 25.52
C TRP A 580 6.91 -12.38 25.35
N LEU A 581 7.51 -11.87 26.42
CA LEU A 581 8.27 -10.62 26.41
C LEU A 581 9.77 -10.91 26.52
N LEU A 582 10.52 -10.44 25.54
CA LEU A 582 11.97 -10.46 25.56
C LEU A 582 12.50 -9.03 25.77
N SER A 583 13.43 -8.87 26.73
CA SER A 583 14.04 -7.58 27.04
C SER A 583 15.56 -7.71 27.04
N LYS A 584 16.28 -6.74 26.45
CA LYS A 584 17.74 -6.65 26.53
C LYS A 584 18.15 -6.39 27.97
N LYS A 585 19.27 -7.03 28.39
CA LYS A 585 19.82 -6.89 29.75
C LYS A 585 20.54 -5.56 29.94
#